data_064b18412490a0e0cc73b55a7497e771
#
_entry.id   064b18412490a0e0cc73b55a7497e771
#
_cell.length_a   1.000
_cell.length_b   1.000
_cell.length_c   1.000
_cell.angle_alpha   90.00
_cell.angle_beta   90.00
_cell.angle_gamma   90.00
#
_symmetry.space_group_name_H-M   'P 1'
#
loop_
_entity.id
_entity.type
_entity.pdbx_description
1 polymer ?
#
loop_
_entity_poly.entity_id
_entity_poly.type
_entity_poly.pdbx_seq_one_letter_code
_entity_poly.pdbx_strand_id
1 'polypeptide(L)'
;MNASLSDFTILEADAAELQQQLTHGNVTAREMAALTLAKIERDNPTLHAFTHVFADQALASATDSDLRRSRDALRGPLDGVPLAVKANLAVAGWPQHAGLAFRREAVVSDDAFVIGKLRAAGAVLLGLTNMDAGALGATGRNAAFGDVTNPRAPGVTTGGSSAGSAAALAAKLTTLAIGTDTIGSVRIPAAYCGIAALKPTSGAISTRGVIATHQRFDHVGPMARSMRDLATLFKVLVGWDRQCRVSFPLTFQPLRPATTPSRVGFVTGFDTLEPDSATLDGYNRAIAALR
;
A
#
# COMPACT_ATOMS: atom_id res chain seq x y z
N MET A 1 -1.54 35.54 5.06
CA MET A 1 -0.21 34.95 5.22
C MET A 1 -0.43 33.46 5.41
N ASN A 2 -0.28 32.67 4.34
CA ASN A 2 -0.34 31.21 4.42
C ASN A 2 0.92 30.72 5.12
N ALA A 3 0.79 30.10 6.29
CA ALA A 3 1.88 29.36 6.89
C ALA A 3 2.25 28.23 5.92
N SER A 4 3.44 28.31 5.32
CA SER A 4 3.98 27.21 4.52
C SER A 4 4.11 26.01 5.45
N LEU A 5 3.38 24.93 5.16
CA LEU A 5 3.64 23.65 5.81
C LEU A 5 5.10 23.27 5.57
N SER A 6 5.80 22.84 6.61
CA SER A 6 7.17 22.33 6.40
C SER A 6 7.11 21.06 5.56
N ASP A 7 8.12 20.79 4.74
CA ASP A 7 8.21 19.57 3.91
C ASP A 7 8.02 18.30 4.74
N PHE A 8 8.46 18.32 5.99
CA PHE A 8 8.28 17.24 6.94
C PHE A 8 6.80 17.01 7.28
N THR A 9 6.03 18.08 7.51
CA THR A 9 4.61 18.00 7.87
C THR A 9 3.77 17.43 6.72
N ILE A 10 4.07 17.77 5.47
CA ILE A 10 3.31 17.27 4.32
C ILE A 10 3.53 15.77 4.06
N LEU A 11 4.73 15.25 4.30
CA LEU A 11 5.03 13.82 4.19
C LEU A 11 4.39 12.98 5.31
N GLU A 12 4.02 13.63 6.44
CA GLU A 12 3.28 13.01 7.53
C GLU A 12 1.78 12.84 7.20
N ALA A 13 1.25 13.67 6.32
CA ALA A 13 -0.17 13.66 5.98
C ALA A 13 -0.63 12.29 5.46
N ASP A 14 -1.79 11.85 5.90
CA ASP A 14 -2.49 10.73 5.25
C ASP A 14 -3.14 11.19 3.93
N ALA A 15 -3.70 10.26 3.14
CA ALA A 15 -4.22 10.61 1.81
C ALA A 15 -5.40 11.60 1.90
N ALA A 16 -6.23 11.51 2.93
CA ALA A 16 -7.35 12.42 3.10
C ALA A 16 -6.88 13.82 3.48
N GLU A 17 -5.89 13.93 4.37
CA GLU A 17 -5.24 15.18 4.74
C GLU A 17 -4.52 15.80 3.54
N LEU A 18 -3.77 14.97 2.77
CA LEU A 18 -3.11 15.42 1.55
C LEU A 18 -4.13 15.98 0.55
N GLN A 19 -5.27 15.32 0.35
CA GLN A 19 -6.33 15.84 -0.54
C GLN A 19 -6.85 17.20 -0.08
N GLN A 20 -6.95 17.44 1.22
CA GLN A 20 -7.30 18.77 1.73
C GLN A 20 -6.23 19.81 1.40
N GLN A 21 -4.94 19.48 1.59
CA GLN A 21 -3.84 20.39 1.26
C GLN A 21 -3.79 20.72 -0.23
N LEU A 22 -3.96 19.69 -1.09
CA LEU A 22 -4.06 19.86 -2.54
C LEU A 22 -5.26 20.74 -2.94
N THR A 23 -6.41 20.55 -2.29
CA THR A 23 -7.64 21.32 -2.59
C THR A 23 -7.52 22.78 -2.17
N HIS A 24 -6.85 23.06 -1.05
CA HIS A 24 -6.59 24.44 -0.61
C HIS A 24 -5.43 25.12 -1.34
N GLY A 25 -4.72 24.39 -2.24
CA GLY A 25 -3.56 24.92 -2.95
C GLY A 25 -2.32 25.16 -2.06
N ASN A 26 -2.27 24.53 -0.88
CA ASN A 26 -1.13 24.62 0.03
C ASN A 26 0.07 23.83 -0.46
N VAL A 27 -0.15 22.84 -1.32
CA VAL A 27 0.85 22.03 -2.01
C VAL A 27 0.24 21.58 -3.35
N THR A 28 1.08 21.40 -4.37
CA THR A 28 0.69 20.75 -5.62
C THR A 28 0.99 19.25 -5.58
N ALA A 29 0.31 18.45 -6.41
CA ALA A 29 0.63 17.04 -6.53
C ALA A 29 2.07 16.83 -7.03
N ARG A 30 2.56 17.70 -7.91
CA ARG A 30 3.94 17.69 -8.39
C ARG A 30 4.95 17.95 -7.27
N GLU A 31 4.72 18.93 -6.40
CA GLU A 31 5.58 19.21 -5.24
C GLU A 31 5.59 18.02 -4.28
N MET A 32 4.41 17.47 -3.96
CA MET A 32 4.32 16.28 -3.11
C MET A 32 5.07 15.07 -3.70
N ALA A 33 4.93 14.83 -5.00
CA ALA A 33 5.67 13.76 -5.68
C ALA A 33 7.18 14.01 -5.63
N ALA A 34 7.64 15.25 -5.87
CA ALA A 34 9.05 15.61 -5.82
C ALA A 34 9.64 15.44 -4.42
N LEU A 35 8.95 15.90 -3.37
CA LEU A 35 9.37 15.68 -1.98
C LEU A 35 9.44 14.19 -1.61
N THR A 36 8.47 13.43 -2.04
CA THR A 36 8.44 11.97 -1.82
C THR A 36 9.60 11.27 -2.53
N LEU A 37 9.87 11.62 -3.79
CA LEU A 37 10.97 11.06 -4.58
C LEU A 37 12.33 11.41 -3.98
N ALA A 38 12.55 12.67 -3.57
CA ALA A 38 13.76 13.09 -2.90
C ALA A 38 14.00 12.33 -1.57
N LYS A 39 12.92 12.07 -0.82
CA LYS A 39 13.00 11.24 0.38
C LYS A 39 13.32 9.77 0.05
N ILE A 40 12.75 9.22 -1.01
CA ILE A 40 13.09 7.86 -1.47
C ILE A 40 14.56 7.78 -1.85
N GLU A 41 15.08 8.72 -2.64
CA GLU A 41 16.48 8.77 -3.05
C GLU A 41 17.44 8.78 -1.86
N ARG A 42 17.12 9.55 -0.82
CA ARG A 42 17.93 9.66 0.39
C ARG A 42 17.89 8.42 1.26
N ASP A 43 16.69 7.85 1.50
CA ASP A 43 16.47 6.86 2.57
C ASP A 43 16.45 5.42 2.04
N ASN A 44 16.09 5.21 0.76
CA ASN A 44 15.98 3.87 0.18
C ASN A 44 17.30 3.07 0.11
N PRO A 45 18.49 3.68 -0.07
CA PRO A 45 19.76 2.94 -0.01
C PRO A 45 19.99 2.16 1.29
N THR A 46 19.39 2.62 2.40
CA THR A 46 19.47 1.95 3.70
C THR A 46 18.26 1.04 3.95
N LEU A 47 17.09 1.42 3.44
CA LEU A 47 15.84 0.72 3.71
C LEU A 47 15.57 -0.43 2.73
N HIS A 48 16.07 -0.37 1.52
CA HIS A 48 15.78 -1.29 0.42
C HIS A 48 14.26 -1.53 0.21
N ALA A 49 13.46 -0.49 0.49
CA ALA A 49 12.01 -0.58 0.38
C ALA A 49 11.53 -0.58 -1.08
N PHE A 50 12.22 0.14 -1.96
CA PHE A 50 11.96 0.14 -3.41
C PHE A 50 13.08 -0.59 -4.15
N THR A 51 12.70 -1.36 -5.18
CA THR A 51 13.63 -1.98 -6.14
C THR A 51 13.80 -1.13 -7.39
N HIS A 52 12.73 -0.43 -7.81
CA HIS A 52 12.70 0.48 -8.95
C HIS A 52 11.86 1.71 -8.61
N VAL A 53 12.33 2.87 -9.03
CA VAL A 53 11.64 4.16 -8.89
C VAL A 53 11.51 4.79 -10.28
N PHE A 54 10.31 5.22 -10.64
CA PHE A 54 10.00 5.79 -11.96
C PHE A 54 9.69 7.28 -11.83
N ALA A 55 10.72 8.05 -11.45
CA ALA A 55 10.61 9.46 -11.05
C ALA A 55 9.95 10.32 -12.14
N ASP A 56 10.40 10.22 -13.40
CA ASP A 56 9.86 11.03 -14.51
C ASP A 56 8.39 10.75 -14.75
N GLN A 57 7.98 9.47 -14.73
CA GLN A 57 6.57 9.08 -14.90
C GLN A 57 5.70 9.55 -13.73
N ALA A 58 6.23 9.48 -12.50
CA ALA A 58 5.54 9.95 -11.31
C ALA A 58 5.33 11.48 -11.35
N LEU A 59 6.37 12.24 -11.70
CA LEU A 59 6.29 13.69 -11.82
C LEU A 59 5.36 14.13 -12.96
N ALA A 60 5.38 13.44 -14.10
CA ALA A 60 4.45 13.70 -15.21
C ALA A 60 3.00 13.44 -14.79
N SER A 61 2.74 12.29 -14.14
CA SER A 61 1.40 11.94 -13.64
C SER A 61 0.89 12.93 -12.57
N ALA A 62 1.78 13.42 -11.70
CA ALA A 62 1.45 14.43 -10.70
C ALA A 62 1.15 15.79 -11.35
N THR A 63 1.91 16.20 -12.36
CA THR A 63 1.63 17.41 -13.15
C THR A 63 0.27 17.33 -13.83
N ASP A 64 -0.07 16.17 -14.42
CA ASP A 64 -1.39 15.94 -15.00
C ASP A 64 -2.52 16.04 -13.96
N SER A 65 -2.27 15.62 -12.71
CA SER A 65 -3.21 15.80 -11.61
C SER A 65 -3.44 17.29 -11.30
N ASP A 66 -2.38 18.08 -11.23
CA ASP A 66 -2.50 19.53 -11.00
C ASP A 66 -3.27 20.22 -12.13
N LEU A 67 -3.05 19.82 -13.39
CA LEU A 67 -3.83 20.29 -14.54
C LEU A 67 -5.32 19.91 -14.44
N ARG A 68 -5.63 18.69 -14.00
CA ARG A 68 -7.03 18.29 -13.78
C ARG A 68 -7.66 19.09 -12.65
N ARG A 69 -6.95 19.31 -11.56
CA ARG A 69 -7.42 20.11 -10.42
C ARG A 69 -7.74 21.54 -10.81
N SER A 70 -6.88 22.18 -11.61
CA SER A 70 -7.13 23.55 -12.11
C SER A 70 -8.36 23.68 -13.03
N ARG A 71 -8.86 22.55 -13.56
CA ARG A 71 -10.02 22.46 -14.47
C ARG A 71 -11.24 21.85 -13.81
N ASP A 72 -11.21 21.62 -12.50
CA ASP A 72 -12.25 20.92 -11.74
C ASP A 72 -12.62 19.52 -12.33
N ALA A 73 -11.63 18.82 -12.86
CA ALA A 73 -11.78 17.55 -13.59
C ALA A 73 -11.09 16.38 -12.89
N LEU A 74 -11.10 16.37 -11.56
CA LEU A 74 -10.47 15.31 -10.77
C LEU A 74 -11.08 13.94 -11.05
N ARG A 75 -10.24 12.90 -11.09
CA ARG A 75 -10.63 11.51 -11.35
C ARG A 75 -11.23 10.80 -10.13
N GLY A 76 -10.91 11.27 -8.92
CA GLY A 76 -11.41 10.65 -7.70
C GLY A 76 -10.58 10.97 -6.45
N PRO A 77 -10.82 10.25 -5.36
CA PRO A 77 -10.21 10.55 -4.07
C PRO A 77 -8.69 10.29 -4.01
N LEU A 78 -8.12 9.63 -5.00
CA LEU A 78 -6.68 9.35 -5.08
C LEU A 78 -5.95 10.24 -6.09
N ASP A 79 -6.64 11.21 -6.71
CA ASP A 79 -6.01 12.04 -7.74
C ASP A 79 -4.88 12.90 -7.15
N GLY A 80 -3.65 12.63 -7.62
CA GLY A 80 -2.42 13.25 -7.13
C GLY A 80 -1.78 12.58 -5.90
N VAL A 81 -2.36 11.49 -5.37
CA VAL A 81 -1.83 10.80 -4.19
C VAL A 81 -0.71 9.82 -4.56
N PRO A 82 0.50 9.93 -3.94
CA PRO A 82 1.60 9.01 -4.17
C PRO A 82 1.29 7.59 -3.69
N LEU A 83 1.58 6.59 -4.54
CA LEU A 83 1.31 5.18 -4.28
C LEU A 83 2.46 4.28 -4.73
N ALA A 84 2.83 3.32 -3.87
CA ALA A 84 3.85 2.31 -4.14
C ALA A 84 3.21 0.95 -4.46
N VAL A 85 3.83 0.21 -5.40
CA VAL A 85 3.29 -1.04 -5.96
C VAL A 85 4.24 -2.20 -5.65
N LYS A 86 3.75 -3.29 -5.08
CA LYS A 86 4.54 -4.50 -4.88
C LYS A 86 4.96 -5.12 -6.21
N ALA A 87 6.21 -5.55 -6.31
CA ALA A 87 6.83 -5.94 -7.58
C ALA A 87 6.33 -7.24 -8.22
N ASN A 88 5.32 -7.90 -7.64
CA ASN A 88 4.59 -9.00 -8.28
C ASN A 88 3.30 -8.57 -8.99
N LEU A 89 2.97 -7.29 -8.98
CA LEU A 89 1.83 -6.70 -9.68
C LEU A 89 2.30 -6.13 -11.02
N ALA A 90 1.62 -6.45 -12.10
CA ALA A 90 1.93 -5.95 -13.44
C ALA A 90 1.61 -4.46 -13.55
N VAL A 91 2.59 -3.66 -13.98
CA VAL A 91 2.44 -2.26 -14.36
C VAL A 91 3.00 -2.11 -15.77
N ALA A 92 2.19 -1.73 -16.72
CA ALA A 92 2.60 -1.61 -18.12
C ALA A 92 3.84 -0.72 -18.29
N GLY A 93 4.85 -1.24 -18.97
CA GLY A 93 6.14 -0.58 -19.19
C GLY A 93 7.12 -0.73 -18.02
N TRP A 94 6.77 -1.43 -16.91
CA TRP A 94 7.65 -1.68 -15.78
C TRP A 94 8.03 -3.16 -15.67
N PRO A 95 9.17 -3.50 -15.03
CA PRO A 95 9.50 -4.89 -14.74
C PRO A 95 8.49 -5.49 -13.76
N GLN A 96 8.07 -6.75 -14.01
CA GLN A 96 7.30 -7.53 -13.05
C GLN A 96 8.19 -8.68 -12.53
N HIS A 97 9.07 -8.39 -11.59
CA HIS A 97 10.10 -9.34 -11.18
C HIS A 97 9.73 -10.26 -10.01
N ALA A 98 8.69 -9.94 -9.24
CA ALA A 98 8.26 -10.73 -8.07
C ALA A 98 9.40 -11.08 -7.09
N GLY A 99 10.41 -10.22 -6.94
CA GLY A 99 11.58 -10.45 -6.09
C GLY A 99 12.56 -11.50 -6.64
N LEU A 100 12.42 -11.94 -7.90
CA LEU A 100 13.23 -12.98 -8.53
C LEU A 100 14.32 -12.35 -9.42
N ALA A 101 15.60 -12.69 -9.17
CA ALA A 101 16.74 -12.13 -9.88
C ALA A 101 16.64 -12.25 -11.40
N PHE A 102 16.25 -13.43 -11.91
CA PHE A 102 16.16 -13.71 -13.34
C PHE A 102 15.02 -12.94 -14.04
N ARG A 103 14.12 -12.33 -13.29
CA ARG A 103 13.04 -11.49 -13.81
C ARG A 103 13.28 -9.99 -13.61
N ARG A 104 14.45 -9.58 -13.14
CA ARG A 104 14.77 -8.18 -12.80
C ARG A 104 14.32 -7.20 -13.88
N GLU A 105 14.56 -7.54 -15.15
CA GLU A 105 14.25 -6.69 -16.32
C GLU A 105 13.06 -7.22 -17.14
N ALA A 106 12.21 -8.09 -16.57
CA ALA A 106 11.07 -8.67 -17.26
C ALA A 106 9.91 -7.66 -17.36
N VAL A 107 10.02 -6.73 -18.29
CA VAL A 107 9.00 -5.68 -18.57
C VAL A 107 7.72 -6.31 -19.09
N VAL A 108 6.57 -5.81 -18.63
CA VAL A 108 5.25 -6.26 -19.05
C VAL A 108 4.54 -5.18 -19.86
N SER A 109 3.65 -5.61 -20.79
CA SER A 109 2.89 -4.71 -21.69
C SER A 109 1.58 -4.21 -21.09
N ASP A 110 1.03 -4.92 -20.11
CA ASP A 110 -0.32 -4.70 -19.62
C ASP A 110 -0.35 -4.41 -18.12
N ASP A 111 -1.27 -3.55 -17.71
CA ASP A 111 -1.54 -3.30 -16.30
C ASP A 111 -2.31 -4.48 -15.67
N ALA A 112 -1.99 -4.81 -14.43
CA ALA A 112 -2.90 -5.55 -13.57
C ALA A 112 -4.23 -4.79 -13.45
N PHE A 113 -5.34 -5.51 -13.26
CA PHE A 113 -6.66 -4.89 -13.11
C PHE A 113 -6.68 -3.76 -12.08
N VAL A 114 -6.06 -3.98 -10.93
CA VAL A 114 -5.98 -2.98 -9.85
C VAL A 114 -5.15 -1.76 -10.21
N ILE A 115 -4.11 -1.93 -11.03
CA ILE A 115 -3.29 -0.81 -11.52
C ILE A 115 -4.11 0.08 -12.46
N GLY A 116 -4.88 -0.51 -13.37
CA GLY A 116 -5.82 0.23 -14.21
C GLY A 116 -6.82 1.06 -13.38
N LYS A 117 -7.35 0.48 -12.29
CA LYS A 117 -8.25 1.21 -11.37
C LYS A 117 -7.55 2.35 -10.64
N LEU A 118 -6.32 2.16 -10.18
CA LEU A 118 -5.53 3.20 -9.51
C LEU A 118 -5.21 4.37 -10.46
N ARG A 119 -4.82 4.07 -11.72
CA ARG A 119 -4.61 5.09 -12.76
C ARG A 119 -5.91 5.84 -13.09
N ALA A 120 -7.03 5.11 -13.19
CA ALA A 120 -8.34 5.71 -13.41
C ALA A 120 -8.78 6.62 -12.26
N ALA A 121 -8.35 6.32 -11.03
CA ALA A 121 -8.58 7.17 -9.85
C ALA A 121 -7.56 8.31 -9.69
N GLY A 122 -6.57 8.42 -10.59
CA GLY A 122 -5.58 9.49 -10.61
C GLY A 122 -4.40 9.31 -9.65
N ALA A 123 -4.19 8.11 -9.09
CA ALA A 123 -3.06 7.84 -8.21
C ALA A 123 -1.71 8.02 -8.93
N VAL A 124 -0.73 8.58 -8.25
CA VAL A 124 0.64 8.78 -8.74
C VAL A 124 1.49 7.58 -8.35
N LEU A 125 1.76 6.68 -9.31
CA LEU A 125 2.58 5.50 -9.08
C LEU A 125 4.06 5.89 -9.01
N LEU A 126 4.72 5.59 -7.88
CA LEU A 126 6.12 5.98 -7.62
C LEU A 126 7.12 4.94 -8.12
N GLY A 127 6.81 3.66 -7.94
CA GLY A 127 7.76 2.58 -8.20
C GLY A 127 7.34 1.23 -7.65
N LEU A 128 8.24 0.26 -7.81
CA LEU A 128 8.07 -1.12 -7.37
C LEU A 128 8.72 -1.32 -6.01
N THR A 129 7.95 -1.85 -5.06
CA THR A 129 8.47 -2.18 -3.73
C THR A 129 9.07 -3.58 -3.67
N ASN A 130 10.12 -3.70 -2.86
CA ASN A 130 10.83 -4.93 -2.61
C ASN A 130 9.95 -5.96 -1.87
N MET A 131 10.29 -7.23 -2.01
CA MET A 131 9.51 -8.34 -1.48
C MET A 131 10.35 -9.60 -1.32
N ASP A 132 9.92 -10.53 -0.49
CA ASP A 132 10.50 -11.88 -0.48
C ASP A 132 10.34 -12.52 -1.86
N ALA A 133 11.36 -13.27 -2.30
CA ALA A 133 11.42 -13.86 -3.63
C ALA A 133 10.21 -14.77 -3.92
N GLY A 134 9.52 -14.54 -5.05
CA GLY A 134 8.33 -15.29 -5.44
C GLY A 134 7.14 -15.15 -4.49
N ALA A 135 7.15 -14.16 -3.59
CA ALA A 135 6.22 -14.00 -2.48
C ALA A 135 6.22 -15.18 -1.47
N LEU A 136 7.26 -16.01 -1.51
CA LEU A 136 7.47 -17.20 -0.66
C LEU A 136 8.37 -16.85 0.52
N GLY A 137 7.84 -16.11 1.49
CA GLY A 137 8.56 -15.69 2.68
C GLY A 137 7.74 -14.72 3.54
N ALA A 138 8.20 -14.53 4.76
CA ALA A 138 7.55 -13.65 5.73
C ALA A 138 8.57 -12.79 6.50
N THR A 139 9.76 -12.57 5.91
CA THR A 139 10.88 -11.94 6.61
C THR A 139 11.41 -10.66 5.96
N GLY A 140 10.99 -10.35 4.75
CA GLY A 140 11.51 -9.21 3.99
C GLY A 140 12.95 -9.40 3.52
N ARG A 141 13.47 -10.65 3.50
CA ARG A 141 14.79 -10.97 2.99
C ARG A 141 14.75 -11.23 1.50
N ASN A 142 15.69 -10.63 0.79
CA ASN A 142 15.86 -10.85 -0.64
C ASN A 142 17.33 -10.70 -1.07
N ALA A 143 17.98 -11.81 -1.40
CA ALA A 143 19.39 -11.83 -1.81
C ALA A 143 19.66 -11.09 -3.13
N ALA A 144 18.64 -10.91 -4.00
CA ALA A 144 18.80 -10.26 -5.29
C ALA A 144 18.59 -8.73 -5.24
N PHE A 145 17.75 -8.25 -4.30
CA PHE A 145 17.36 -6.84 -4.22
C PHE A 145 17.70 -6.18 -2.87
N GLY A 146 18.38 -6.91 -1.99
CA GLY A 146 18.70 -6.48 -0.63
C GLY A 146 17.57 -6.79 0.37
N ASP A 147 17.94 -7.02 1.62
CA ASP A 147 17.00 -7.23 2.71
C ASP A 147 16.33 -5.91 3.10
N VAL A 148 15.02 -5.93 3.28
CA VAL A 148 14.27 -4.73 3.67
C VAL A 148 14.47 -4.43 5.14
N THR A 149 14.90 -3.23 5.47
CA THR A 149 15.08 -2.78 6.86
C THR A 149 13.76 -2.27 7.45
N ASN A 150 13.45 -2.69 8.68
CA ASN A 150 12.30 -2.17 9.40
C ASN A 150 12.59 -0.75 9.93
N PRO A 151 11.89 0.29 9.44
CA PRO A 151 12.18 1.66 9.86
C PRO A 151 11.72 1.99 11.29
N ARG A 152 10.85 1.15 11.87
CA ARG A 152 10.35 1.31 13.25
C ARG A 152 11.23 0.66 14.29
N ALA A 153 11.90 -0.43 13.91
CA ALA A 153 12.74 -1.22 14.80
C ALA A 153 13.93 -1.78 14.02
N PRO A 154 15.03 -1.02 13.88
CA PRO A 154 16.24 -1.50 13.25
C PRO A 154 16.73 -2.79 13.91
N GLY A 155 17.09 -3.80 13.10
CA GLY A 155 17.49 -5.14 13.57
C GLY A 155 16.35 -6.12 13.77
N VAL A 156 15.09 -5.68 13.72
CA VAL A 156 13.90 -6.53 13.69
C VAL A 156 13.43 -6.70 12.25
N THR A 157 12.92 -7.88 11.90
CA THR A 157 12.37 -8.13 10.56
C THR A 157 11.23 -7.16 10.24
N THR A 158 11.10 -6.81 8.95
CA THR A 158 9.90 -6.10 8.44
C THR A 158 8.68 -7.00 8.36
N GLY A 159 8.85 -8.32 8.51
CA GLY A 159 7.86 -9.25 8.01
C GLY A 159 7.83 -9.27 6.49
N GLY A 160 6.96 -10.09 5.89
CA GLY A 160 6.86 -10.23 4.44
C GLY A 160 5.58 -10.98 4.03
N SER A 161 5.39 -11.16 2.73
CA SER A 161 6.30 -10.84 1.61
C SER A 161 6.13 -9.41 1.05
N SER A 162 5.18 -8.60 1.50
CA SER A 162 5.04 -7.19 1.09
C SER A 162 5.89 -6.24 1.96
N ALA A 163 7.13 -6.67 2.25
CA ALA A 163 8.05 -5.97 3.15
C ALA A 163 8.34 -4.54 2.73
N GLY A 164 8.70 -4.33 1.47
CA GLY A 164 9.00 -3.01 0.93
C GLY A 164 7.82 -2.06 0.96
N SER A 165 6.59 -2.56 0.69
CA SER A 165 5.36 -1.74 0.79
C SER A 165 5.12 -1.27 2.23
N ALA A 166 5.33 -2.15 3.22
CA ALA A 166 5.16 -1.78 4.63
C ALA A 166 6.26 -0.82 5.10
N ALA A 167 7.52 -1.11 4.76
CA ALA A 167 8.64 -0.23 5.11
C ALA A 167 8.51 1.16 4.48
N ALA A 168 8.09 1.23 3.20
CA ALA A 168 7.86 2.50 2.50
C ALA A 168 6.79 3.35 3.21
N LEU A 169 5.67 2.75 3.63
CA LEU A 169 4.64 3.44 4.39
C LEU A 169 5.12 3.90 5.75
N ALA A 170 5.78 3.02 6.51
CA ALA A 170 6.26 3.31 7.86
C ALA A 170 7.35 4.39 7.87
N ALA A 171 8.19 4.43 6.83
CA ALA A 171 9.22 5.46 6.62
C ALA A 171 8.70 6.71 5.89
N LYS A 172 7.39 6.75 5.50
CA LYS A 172 6.78 7.88 4.78
C LYS A 172 7.42 8.15 3.41
N LEU A 173 7.84 7.10 2.74
CA LEU A 173 8.32 7.11 1.35
C LEU A 173 7.17 6.99 0.35
N THR A 174 5.96 6.87 0.82
CA THR A 174 4.72 6.86 0.05
C THR A 174 3.55 7.14 0.97
N THR A 175 2.45 7.65 0.41
CA THR A 175 1.20 7.87 1.17
C THR A 175 0.38 6.58 1.25
N LEU A 176 0.30 5.85 0.15
CA LEU A 176 -0.44 4.58 0.02
C LEU A 176 0.46 3.49 -0.58
N ALA A 177 0.13 2.25 -0.35
CA ALA A 177 0.76 1.11 -1.03
C ALA A 177 -0.23 -0.02 -1.28
N ILE A 178 0.10 -0.86 -2.27
CA ILE A 178 -0.57 -2.13 -2.47
C ILE A 178 0.43 -3.28 -2.37
N GLY A 179 -0.02 -4.36 -1.76
CA GLY A 179 0.71 -5.61 -1.64
C GLY A 179 -0.14 -6.81 -2.08
N THR A 180 0.36 -8.01 -1.80
CA THR A 180 -0.37 -9.26 -2.01
C THR A 180 -0.29 -10.13 -0.77
N ASP A 181 -1.34 -10.89 -0.49
CA ASP A 181 -1.46 -11.74 0.70
C ASP A 181 -1.97 -13.12 0.30
N THR A 182 -1.18 -14.14 0.54
CA THR A 182 -1.56 -15.55 0.36
C THR A 182 -1.91 -16.17 1.72
N ILE A 183 -1.02 -16.03 2.71
CA ILE A 183 -1.17 -16.57 4.06
C ILE A 183 -0.78 -15.56 5.16
N GLY A 184 -0.71 -14.25 4.81
CA GLY A 184 -0.35 -13.19 5.75
C GLY A 184 0.47 -12.06 5.15
N SER A 185 0.79 -12.10 3.85
CA SER A 185 1.85 -11.27 3.24
C SER A 185 1.55 -9.77 3.11
N VAL A 186 0.39 -9.24 3.49
CA VAL A 186 0.20 -7.81 3.80
C VAL A 186 0.04 -7.59 5.30
N ARG A 187 -0.62 -8.52 6.01
CA ARG A 187 -0.93 -8.40 7.44
C ARG A 187 0.31 -8.54 8.31
N ILE A 188 1.18 -9.51 8.00
CA ILE A 188 2.45 -9.73 8.72
C ILE A 188 3.32 -8.47 8.68
N PRO A 189 3.72 -7.95 7.48
CA PRO A 189 4.58 -6.78 7.46
C PRO A 189 3.89 -5.51 7.98
N ALA A 190 2.56 -5.41 7.88
CA ALA A 190 1.82 -4.31 8.50
C ALA A 190 1.95 -4.33 10.03
N ALA A 191 1.83 -5.50 10.66
CA ALA A 191 1.99 -5.65 12.11
C ALA A 191 3.42 -5.29 12.56
N TYR A 192 4.45 -5.79 11.85
CA TYR A 192 5.85 -5.53 12.20
C TYR A 192 6.28 -4.07 11.96
N CYS A 193 5.71 -3.40 10.95
CA CYS A 193 6.04 -2.01 10.63
C CYS A 193 5.06 -0.99 11.24
N GLY A 194 4.05 -1.41 11.99
CA GLY A 194 3.10 -0.53 12.67
C GLY A 194 2.25 0.30 11.72
N ILE A 195 1.71 -0.32 10.66
CA ILE A 195 0.79 0.28 9.70
C ILE A 195 -0.51 -0.53 9.61
N ALA A 196 -1.51 -0.01 8.91
CA ALA A 196 -2.76 -0.71 8.64
C ALA A 196 -2.72 -1.46 7.30
N ALA A 197 -3.31 -2.66 7.24
CA ALA A 197 -3.48 -3.43 6.02
C ALA A 197 -4.78 -4.23 6.04
N LEU A 198 -5.32 -4.51 4.86
CA LEU A 198 -6.52 -5.30 4.71
C LEU A 198 -6.27 -6.46 3.74
N LYS A 199 -6.53 -7.70 4.20
CA LYS A 199 -6.77 -8.84 3.33
C LYS A 199 -8.28 -8.94 3.11
N PRO A 200 -8.78 -8.59 1.91
CA PRO A 200 -10.22 -8.59 1.64
C PRO A 200 -10.77 -10.01 1.54
N THR A 201 -12.09 -10.11 1.37
CA THR A 201 -12.75 -11.36 0.96
C THR A 201 -12.19 -11.82 -0.39
N SER A 202 -11.99 -13.12 -0.56
CA SER A 202 -11.50 -13.69 -1.82
C SER A 202 -12.40 -13.27 -2.98
N GLY A 203 -11.78 -12.76 -4.06
CA GLY A 203 -12.50 -12.29 -5.24
C GLY A 203 -13.10 -10.88 -5.17
N ALA A 204 -13.09 -10.22 -4.00
CA ALA A 204 -13.54 -8.83 -3.89
C ALA A 204 -12.65 -7.85 -4.67
N ILE A 205 -11.35 -8.15 -4.74
CA ILE A 205 -10.37 -7.45 -5.58
C ILE A 205 -9.79 -8.46 -6.56
N SER A 206 -9.76 -8.12 -7.85
CA SER A 206 -9.19 -8.99 -8.88
C SER A 206 -7.68 -9.20 -8.68
N THR A 207 -7.24 -10.45 -8.89
CA THR A 207 -5.82 -10.84 -8.90
C THR A 207 -5.26 -10.94 -10.32
N ARG A 208 -5.99 -10.51 -11.34
CA ARG A 208 -5.49 -10.51 -12.71
C ARG A 208 -4.28 -9.57 -12.85
N GLY A 209 -3.20 -10.09 -13.43
CA GLY A 209 -1.93 -9.38 -13.56
C GLY A 209 -1.02 -9.51 -12.34
N VAL A 210 -1.34 -10.39 -11.37
CA VAL A 210 -0.45 -10.76 -10.26
C VAL A 210 0.37 -11.99 -10.67
N ILE A 211 1.70 -11.99 -10.44
CA ILE A 211 2.46 -13.25 -10.40
C ILE A 211 2.02 -13.98 -9.13
N ALA A 212 1.26 -15.04 -9.34
CA ALA A 212 0.59 -15.76 -8.27
C ALA A 212 1.55 -16.73 -7.55
N THR A 213 1.42 -16.76 -6.22
CA THR A 213 1.95 -17.86 -5.40
C THR A 213 0.95 -19.02 -5.41
N HIS A 214 -0.33 -18.71 -5.21
CA HIS A 214 -1.41 -19.69 -5.27
C HIS A 214 -2.74 -19.03 -5.63
N GLN A 215 -3.30 -19.37 -6.81
CA GLN A 215 -4.48 -18.69 -7.38
C GLN A 215 -5.71 -18.59 -6.46
N ARG A 216 -5.93 -19.56 -5.57
CA ARG A 216 -7.09 -19.57 -4.66
C ARG A 216 -6.87 -18.78 -3.37
N PHE A 217 -5.60 -18.59 -2.98
CA PHE A 217 -5.28 -17.95 -1.71
C PHE A 217 -4.72 -16.54 -1.88
N ASP A 218 -4.29 -16.19 -3.08
CA ASP A 218 -3.75 -14.88 -3.34
C ASP A 218 -4.83 -13.80 -3.33
N HIS A 219 -4.51 -12.72 -2.65
CA HIS A 219 -5.33 -11.51 -2.59
C HIS A 219 -4.45 -10.30 -2.89
N VAL A 220 -4.98 -9.30 -3.57
CA VAL A 220 -4.40 -7.97 -3.55
C VAL A 220 -4.89 -7.29 -2.28
N GLY A 221 -3.95 -6.74 -1.50
CA GLY A 221 -4.24 -6.09 -0.24
C GLY A 221 -3.83 -4.62 -0.22
N PRO A 222 -4.76 -3.69 0.06
CA PRO A 222 -4.43 -2.31 0.33
C PRO A 222 -3.68 -2.18 1.64
N MET A 223 -2.74 -1.22 1.68
CA MET A 223 -1.90 -0.89 2.84
C MET A 223 -1.82 0.63 2.99
N ALA A 224 -1.93 1.14 4.22
CA ALA A 224 -1.94 2.57 4.53
C ALA A 224 -1.48 2.84 5.96
N ARG A 225 -1.20 4.10 6.30
CA ARG A 225 -0.93 4.50 7.70
C ARG A 225 -2.19 4.67 8.54
N SER A 226 -3.34 4.98 7.91
CA SER A 226 -4.61 5.18 8.60
C SER A 226 -5.70 4.22 8.11
N MET A 227 -6.67 3.90 8.97
CA MET A 227 -7.83 3.09 8.59
C MET A 227 -8.75 3.83 7.62
N ARG A 228 -8.79 5.16 7.67
CA ARG A 228 -9.54 6.02 6.75
C ARG A 228 -9.02 5.86 5.32
N ASP A 229 -7.71 5.93 5.15
CA ASP A 229 -7.06 5.74 3.85
C ASP A 229 -7.19 4.32 3.34
N LEU A 230 -7.06 3.35 4.25
CA LEU A 230 -7.25 1.94 3.91
C LEU A 230 -8.64 1.69 3.34
N ALA A 231 -9.68 2.28 3.96
CA ALA A 231 -11.06 2.19 3.46
C ALA A 231 -11.23 2.88 2.11
N THR A 232 -10.60 4.04 1.89
CA THR A 232 -10.63 4.77 0.62
C THR A 232 -9.95 3.98 -0.48
N LEU A 233 -8.74 3.45 -0.21
CA LEU A 233 -8.01 2.63 -1.17
C LEU A 233 -8.77 1.34 -1.51
N PHE A 234 -9.35 0.68 -0.51
CA PHE A 234 -10.19 -0.52 -0.73
C PHE A 234 -11.37 -0.23 -1.65
N LYS A 235 -12.11 0.88 -1.45
CA LYS A 235 -13.22 1.28 -2.31
C LYS A 235 -12.80 1.47 -3.78
N VAL A 236 -11.61 2.01 -4.01
CA VAL A 236 -11.07 2.17 -5.36
C VAL A 236 -10.73 0.82 -5.99
N LEU A 237 -10.13 -0.10 -5.22
CA LEU A 237 -9.63 -1.38 -5.73
C LEU A 237 -10.73 -2.41 -5.99
N VAL A 238 -11.80 -2.40 -5.20
CA VAL A 238 -12.93 -3.34 -5.35
C VAL A 238 -13.59 -3.19 -6.72
N GLY A 239 -13.96 -4.33 -7.30
CA GLY A 239 -14.72 -4.34 -8.53
C GLY A 239 -14.68 -5.70 -9.23
N TRP A 240 -15.75 -5.98 -9.97
CA TRP A 240 -15.85 -7.21 -10.74
C TRP A 240 -14.96 -7.17 -11.99
N ASP A 241 -14.08 -8.12 -12.08
CA ASP A 241 -13.28 -8.38 -13.27
C ASP A 241 -13.74 -9.68 -13.93
N ARG A 242 -14.44 -9.56 -15.06
CA ARG A 242 -14.98 -10.72 -15.80
C ARG A 242 -13.89 -11.68 -16.31
N GLN A 243 -12.64 -11.22 -16.40
CA GLN A 243 -11.51 -12.04 -16.84
C GLN A 243 -10.79 -12.74 -15.68
N CYS A 244 -11.16 -12.42 -14.42
CA CYS A 244 -10.61 -13.06 -13.23
C CYS A 244 -11.60 -14.10 -12.71
N ARG A 245 -11.23 -15.39 -12.73
CA ARG A 245 -12.10 -16.51 -12.37
C ARG A 245 -12.62 -16.48 -10.93
N VAL A 246 -11.90 -15.85 -10.03
CA VAL A 246 -12.27 -15.74 -8.60
C VAL A 246 -13.02 -14.44 -8.30
N SER A 247 -13.02 -13.48 -9.21
CA SER A 247 -13.69 -12.19 -9.00
C SER A 247 -15.21 -12.35 -9.12
N PHE A 248 -15.94 -11.62 -8.29
CA PHE A 248 -17.41 -11.60 -8.31
C PHE A 248 -17.91 -10.16 -8.17
N PRO A 249 -19.15 -9.88 -8.63
CA PRO A 249 -19.74 -8.57 -8.45
C PRO A 249 -19.98 -8.29 -6.96
N LEU A 250 -19.27 -7.26 -6.46
CA LEU A 250 -19.46 -6.76 -5.10
C LEU A 250 -20.01 -5.34 -5.18
N THR A 251 -21.18 -5.14 -4.62
CA THR A 251 -21.74 -3.80 -4.43
C THR A 251 -21.25 -3.28 -3.08
N PHE A 252 -20.43 -2.23 -3.13
CA PHE A 252 -20.01 -1.56 -1.91
C PHE A 252 -21.20 -0.76 -1.35
N GLN A 253 -21.68 -1.15 -0.18
CA GLN A 253 -22.64 -0.34 0.55
C GLN A 253 -21.89 0.57 1.52
N PRO A 254 -22.23 1.86 1.60
CA PRO A 254 -21.69 2.74 2.63
C PRO A 254 -21.92 2.13 4.01
N LEU A 255 -20.92 2.20 4.87
CA LEU A 255 -21.09 1.84 6.27
C LEU A 255 -22.19 2.74 6.86
N ARG A 256 -23.29 2.13 7.26
CA ARG A 256 -24.31 2.81 8.06
C ARG A 256 -23.88 2.74 9.52
N PRO A 257 -24.12 3.81 10.30
CA PRO A 257 -23.94 3.71 11.74
C PRO A 257 -24.72 2.52 12.27
N ALA A 258 -24.10 1.67 13.07
CA ALA A 258 -24.80 0.54 13.67
C ALA A 258 -25.88 1.10 14.61
N THR A 259 -27.13 0.77 14.36
CA THR A 259 -28.27 1.12 15.22
C THR A 259 -28.40 0.19 16.43
N THR A 260 -27.67 -0.92 16.39
CA THR A 260 -27.61 -1.92 17.48
C THR A 260 -26.14 -2.20 17.82
N PRO A 261 -25.80 -2.49 19.08
CA PRO A 261 -24.47 -2.90 19.47
C PRO A 261 -23.98 -4.09 18.64
N SER A 262 -22.82 -3.96 18.02
CA SER A 262 -22.20 -5.07 17.30
C SER A 262 -21.67 -6.11 18.28
N ARG A 263 -21.91 -7.39 18.00
CA ARG A 263 -21.23 -8.46 18.73
C ARG A 263 -19.79 -8.58 18.22
N VAL A 264 -18.83 -8.44 19.14
CA VAL A 264 -17.41 -8.60 18.84
C VAL A 264 -16.94 -9.90 19.47
N GLY A 265 -16.39 -10.79 18.64
CA GLY A 265 -15.70 -11.99 19.11
C GLY A 265 -14.20 -11.74 19.26
N PHE A 266 -13.58 -12.37 20.23
CA PHE A 266 -12.12 -12.40 20.37
C PHE A 266 -11.63 -13.82 20.57
N VAL A 267 -10.37 -14.07 20.19
CA VAL A 267 -9.74 -15.39 20.29
C VAL A 267 -9.40 -15.65 21.75
N THR A 268 -9.92 -16.75 22.30
CA THR A 268 -9.51 -17.25 23.63
C THR A 268 -8.25 -18.11 23.49
N GLY A 269 -7.42 -18.16 24.54
CA GLY A 269 -6.19 -18.95 24.51
C GLY A 269 -5.05 -18.30 23.73
N PHE A 270 -5.12 -16.99 23.44
CA PHE A 270 -4.04 -16.27 22.76
C PHE A 270 -2.75 -16.30 23.61
N ASP A 271 -2.87 -16.31 24.92
CA ASP A 271 -1.79 -16.47 25.91
C ASP A 271 -1.06 -17.80 25.78
N THR A 272 -1.74 -18.87 25.31
CA THR A 272 -1.11 -20.18 25.10
C THR A 272 -0.16 -20.22 23.90
N LEU A 273 -0.17 -19.17 23.06
CA LEU A 273 0.78 -18.98 21.95
C LEU A 273 2.11 -18.36 22.44
N GLU A 274 2.25 -18.14 23.76
CA GLU A 274 3.44 -17.54 24.36
C GLU A 274 3.88 -16.21 23.70
N PRO A 275 2.95 -15.26 23.48
CA PRO A 275 3.33 -13.97 22.90
C PRO A 275 4.24 -13.22 23.88
N ASP A 276 5.13 -12.37 23.35
CA ASP A 276 5.85 -11.44 24.22
C ASP A 276 4.88 -10.49 24.94
N SER A 277 5.34 -9.90 26.06
CA SER A 277 4.49 -9.06 26.93
C SER A 277 3.89 -7.87 26.21
N ALA A 278 4.63 -7.21 25.30
CA ALA A 278 4.14 -6.05 24.54
C ALA A 278 3.00 -6.43 23.57
N THR A 279 3.11 -7.60 22.93
CA THR A 279 2.07 -8.16 22.04
C THR A 279 0.81 -8.51 22.87
N LEU A 280 0.96 -9.16 24.01
CA LEU A 280 -0.15 -9.51 24.89
C LEU A 280 -0.85 -8.25 25.44
N ASP A 281 -0.09 -7.26 25.87
CA ASP A 281 -0.61 -5.97 26.34
C ASP A 281 -1.36 -5.23 25.22
N GLY A 282 -0.84 -5.25 24.00
CA GLY A 282 -1.52 -4.69 22.82
C GLY A 282 -2.87 -5.36 22.55
N TYR A 283 -2.91 -6.69 22.62
CA TYR A 283 -4.14 -7.48 22.49
C TYR A 283 -5.17 -7.14 23.58
N ASN A 284 -4.74 -7.09 24.81
CA ASN A 284 -5.61 -6.76 25.96
C ASN A 284 -6.16 -5.33 25.88
N ARG A 285 -5.34 -4.35 25.45
CA ARG A 285 -5.81 -2.97 25.20
C ARG A 285 -6.86 -2.92 24.09
N ALA A 286 -6.69 -3.68 23.01
CA ALA A 286 -7.67 -3.74 21.93
C ALA A 286 -9.01 -4.32 22.41
N ILE A 287 -8.99 -5.39 23.21
CA ILE A 287 -10.21 -5.95 23.82
C ILE A 287 -10.88 -4.92 24.74
N ALA A 288 -10.11 -4.24 25.57
CA ALA A 288 -10.66 -3.23 26.50
C ALA A 288 -11.31 -2.05 25.74
N ALA A 289 -10.75 -1.64 24.61
CA ALA A 289 -11.29 -0.56 23.80
C ALA A 289 -12.59 -0.95 23.05
N LEU A 290 -12.86 -2.25 22.91
CA LEU A 290 -14.06 -2.77 22.21
C LEU A 290 -15.22 -3.12 23.19
N ARG A 291 -15.01 -3.04 24.48
CA ARG A 291 -16.01 -3.20 25.55
C ARG A 291 -16.65 -1.88 25.95
#